data_fad1f826ede9d2fcb4e0450bc4362458
#
_entry.id   fad1f826ede9d2fcb4e0450bc4362458
#
_cell.length_a   1.000
_cell.length_b   1.000
_cell.length_c   1.000
_cell.angle_alpha   90.00
_cell.angle_beta   90.00
_cell.angle_gamma   90.00
#
_symmetry.space_group_name_H-M   'P 1'
#
loop_
_entity.id
_entity.type
_entity.pdbx_description
1 polymer ?
#
loop_
_entity_poly.entity_id
_entity_poly.type
_entity_poly.pdbx_seq_one_letter_code
_entity_poly.pdbx_strand_id
1 'polypeptide(L)'
;MQYLRFISILILLGSCTSEFKNLSARENVNCEVDRFQPRFQSDLYSANVDVINKHLSGLLFIKLMPDSSIRAVFQSEMGLTYFDFEWTATGNFTARSVIKQMNKKAVITTLRRDFELLLMKGMDASMATRFSDGAFLYTKFPKENEYIYLVSDSTCSQFVRLESASSRKVKVTMTRTMPEGSHTPDSVFIQHRNFKFTITLKRIQH
;
A
#
# COMPACT_ATOMS: atom_id res chain seq x y z
N MET A 1 40.34 15.42 -51.29
CA MET A 1 40.32 15.77 -49.84
C MET A 1 38.95 15.39 -49.33
N GLN A 2 38.83 14.21 -48.70
CA GLN A 2 37.59 13.69 -48.14
C GLN A 2 37.58 14.00 -46.64
N TYR A 3 36.64 14.84 -46.20
CA TYR A 3 36.44 15.13 -44.78
C TYR A 3 35.61 14.02 -44.16
N LEU A 4 36.27 13.18 -43.36
CA LEU A 4 35.67 12.13 -42.54
C LEU A 4 34.95 12.83 -41.36
N ARG A 5 33.60 12.95 -41.42
CA ARG A 5 32.81 13.47 -40.32
C ARG A 5 32.66 12.32 -39.30
N PHE A 6 33.40 12.38 -38.22
CA PHE A 6 33.14 11.57 -37.02
C PHE A 6 31.88 12.08 -36.33
N ILE A 7 30.78 11.38 -36.54
CA ILE A 7 29.56 11.56 -35.74
C ILE A 7 29.78 10.84 -34.41
N SER A 8 30.13 11.62 -33.38
CA SER A 8 30.21 11.14 -32.01
C SER A 8 28.79 10.92 -31.52
N ILE A 9 28.31 9.68 -31.57
CA ILE A 9 27.04 9.28 -30.94
C ILE A 9 27.29 9.25 -29.44
N LEU A 10 26.92 10.34 -28.74
CA LEU A 10 26.89 10.40 -27.30
C LEU A 10 25.72 9.55 -26.84
N ILE A 11 25.97 8.29 -26.54
CA ILE A 11 25.01 7.39 -25.90
C ILE A 11 24.80 7.91 -24.47
N LEU A 12 23.76 8.66 -24.25
CA LEU A 12 23.25 9.00 -22.93
C LEU A 12 22.73 7.72 -22.28
N LEU A 13 23.63 6.98 -21.64
CA LEU A 13 23.29 5.91 -20.72
C LEU A 13 22.52 6.55 -19.54
N GLY A 14 21.23 6.70 -19.70
CA GLY A 14 20.33 7.05 -18.61
C GLY A 14 20.48 6.01 -17.52
N SER A 15 21.29 6.31 -16.51
CA SER A 15 21.47 5.48 -15.33
C SER A 15 20.13 5.35 -14.63
N CYS A 16 19.41 4.27 -14.90
CA CYS A 16 18.21 3.88 -14.14
C CYS A 16 18.63 3.50 -12.72
N THR A 17 18.86 4.48 -11.87
CA THR A 17 19.21 4.26 -10.47
C THR A 17 18.02 3.68 -9.72
N SER A 18 18.24 2.56 -9.01
CA SER A 18 17.25 1.99 -8.09
C SER A 18 17.14 2.87 -6.84
N GLU A 19 15.90 3.10 -6.35
CA GLU A 19 15.68 3.77 -5.05
C GLU A 19 16.23 2.95 -3.87
N PHE A 20 16.46 1.67 -4.08
CA PHE A 20 16.95 0.72 -3.07
C PHE A 20 18.44 0.43 -3.14
N LYS A 21 19.22 1.18 -3.93
CA LYS A 21 20.66 0.93 -4.14
C LYS A 21 21.51 1.07 -2.89
N ASN A 22 21.07 1.87 -1.92
CA ASN A 22 21.80 2.15 -0.68
C ASN A 22 21.39 1.21 0.47
N LEU A 23 20.53 0.24 0.22
CA LEU A 23 20.10 -0.72 1.24
C LEU A 23 21.16 -1.80 1.44
N SER A 24 21.60 -1.98 2.68
CA SER A 24 22.51 -3.06 3.12
C SER A 24 21.71 -4.19 3.75
N ALA A 25 22.01 -5.44 3.45
CA ALA A 25 21.35 -6.60 4.06
C ALA A 25 21.59 -6.65 5.57
N ARG A 26 20.56 -7.09 6.31
CA ARG A 26 20.54 -7.25 7.78
C ARG A 26 19.94 -8.61 8.14
N GLU A 27 20.80 -9.62 8.33
CA GLU A 27 20.35 -11.00 8.55
C GLU A 27 19.86 -11.29 9.97
N ASN A 28 20.38 -10.62 11.00
CA ASN A 28 20.15 -10.95 12.41
C ASN A 28 19.29 -9.93 13.17
N VAL A 29 18.36 -9.25 12.50
CA VAL A 29 17.44 -8.35 13.18
C VAL A 29 16.14 -9.07 13.46
N ASN A 30 15.82 -9.25 14.75
CA ASN A 30 14.50 -9.74 15.14
C ASN A 30 13.48 -8.60 14.99
N CYS A 31 12.59 -8.71 14.00
CA CYS A 31 11.52 -7.77 13.75
C CYS A 31 10.20 -8.54 13.66
N GLU A 32 9.41 -8.44 14.72
CA GLU A 32 8.06 -9.06 14.79
C GLU A 32 7.08 -8.17 14.01
N VAL A 33 6.90 -8.47 12.73
CA VAL A 33 6.05 -7.71 11.82
C VAL A 33 4.59 -7.68 12.25
N ASP A 34 4.11 -8.76 12.87
CA ASP A 34 2.72 -8.95 13.30
C ASP A 34 2.26 -7.88 14.31
N ARG A 35 3.21 -7.30 15.08
CA ARG A 35 2.91 -6.16 15.98
C ARG A 35 2.38 -4.93 15.25
N PHE A 36 2.70 -4.79 13.98
CA PHE A 36 2.26 -3.68 13.14
C PHE A 36 0.96 -3.99 12.39
N GLN A 37 0.47 -5.23 12.45
CA GLN A 37 -0.73 -5.60 11.72
C GLN A 37 -1.97 -4.90 12.30
N PRO A 38 -2.74 -4.16 11.48
CA PRO A 38 -3.95 -3.52 11.95
C PRO A 38 -5.02 -4.58 12.23
N ARG A 39 -5.83 -4.32 13.26
CA ARG A 39 -6.95 -5.18 13.64
C ARG A 39 -8.24 -4.39 13.51
N PHE A 40 -8.97 -4.66 12.45
CA PHE A 40 -10.29 -4.08 12.24
C PHE A 40 -11.36 -5.00 12.85
N GLN A 41 -12.37 -4.39 13.49
CA GLN A 41 -13.55 -5.08 14.02
C GLN A 41 -14.80 -4.60 13.30
N SER A 42 -15.22 -3.39 13.56
CA SER A 42 -16.31 -2.68 12.88
C SER A 42 -15.98 -1.20 12.92
N ASP A 43 -15.19 -0.78 11.95
CA ASP A 43 -14.56 0.54 11.94
C ASP A 43 -15.11 1.38 10.80
N LEU A 44 -15.44 2.63 11.14
CA LEU A 44 -15.99 3.62 10.22
C LEU A 44 -14.97 4.73 9.98
N TYR A 45 -14.75 5.07 8.72
CA TYR A 45 -13.86 6.15 8.30
C TYR A 45 -14.58 7.16 7.42
N SER A 46 -14.32 8.43 7.62
CA SER A 46 -14.46 9.41 6.56
C SER A 46 -13.37 9.16 5.53
N ALA A 47 -13.75 8.97 4.27
CA ALA A 47 -12.84 8.60 3.20
C ALA A 47 -12.89 9.61 2.06
N ASN A 48 -11.71 10.06 1.61
CA ASN A 48 -11.53 10.90 0.45
C ASN A 48 -10.60 10.18 -0.53
N VAL A 49 -11.03 10.10 -1.79
CA VAL A 49 -10.30 9.46 -2.88
C VAL A 49 -10.14 10.46 -4.02
N ASP A 50 -8.90 10.87 -4.27
CA ASP A 50 -8.57 11.74 -5.40
C ASP A 50 -7.91 10.91 -6.49
N VAL A 51 -8.52 10.85 -7.66
CA VAL A 51 -7.99 10.11 -8.81
C VAL A 51 -8.04 10.98 -10.07
N ILE A 52 -6.85 11.34 -10.58
CA ILE A 52 -6.67 12.21 -11.76
C ILE A 52 -7.44 13.52 -11.55
N ASN A 53 -8.62 13.71 -12.16
CA ASN A 53 -9.45 14.92 -12.05
C ASN A 53 -10.80 14.62 -11.37
N LYS A 54 -10.88 13.57 -10.57
CA LYS A 54 -12.10 13.15 -9.86
C LYS A 54 -11.82 13.09 -8.37
N HIS A 55 -12.77 13.59 -7.61
CA HIS A 55 -12.81 13.50 -6.16
C HIS A 55 -14.04 12.70 -5.75
N LEU A 56 -13.84 11.71 -4.89
CA LEU A 56 -14.91 10.93 -4.28
C LEU A 56 -14.76 11.05 -2.77
N SER A 57 -15.82 11.44 -2.10
CA SER A 57 -15.89 11.49 -0.64
C SER A 57 -17.04 10.63 -0.12
N GLY A 58 -16.94 10.19 1.13
CA GLY A 58 -17.98 9.40 1.75
C GLY A 58 -17.50 8.63 2.97
N LEU A 59 -18.19 7.56 3.27
CA LEU A 59 -17.96 6.70 4.42
C LEU A 59 -17.41 5.35 3.97
N LEU A 60 -16.31 4.94 4.58
CA LEU A 60 -15.72 3.61 4.40
C LEU A 60 -15.93 2.78 5.67
N PHE A 61 -16.64 1.68 5.54
CA PHE A 61 -16.80 0.67 6.58
C PHE A 61 -15.79 -0.44 6.35
N ILE A 62 -15.01 -0.79 7.39
CA ILE A 62 -14.16 -1.98 7.39
C ILE A 62 -14.63 -2.86 8.53
N LYS A 63 -15.09 -4.07 8.21
CA LYS A 63 -15.69 -4.97 9.18
C LYS A 63 -15.12 -6.37 9.08
N LEU A 64 -14.75 -6.94 10.24
CA LEU A 64 -14.50 -8.37 10.40
C LEU A 64 -15.85 -9.08 10.53
N MET A 65 -16.09 -10.05 9.67
CA MET A 65 -17.32 -10.83 9.64
C MET A 65 -17.18 -12.10 10.50
N PRO A 66 -18.31 -12.74 10.93
CA PRO A 66 -18.26 -13.95 11.78
C PRO A 66 -17.49 -15.13 11.17
N ASP A 67 -17.42 -15.21 9.83
CA ASP A 67 -16.65 -16.22 9.10
C ASP A 67 -15.17 -15.85 8.92
N SER A 68 -14.71 -14.82 9.65
CA SER A 68 -13.36 -14.26 9.56
C SER A 68 -13.02 -13.62 8.20
N SER A 69 -14.00 -13.39 7.34
CA SER A 69 -13.79 -12.53 6.17
C SER A 69 -13.75 -11.05 6.59
N ILE A 70 -13.04 -10.23 5.80
CA ILE A 70 -13.02 -8.77 5.99
C ILE A 70 -13.77 -8.14 4.83
N ARG A 71 -14.72 -7.27 5.15
CA ARG A 71 -15.43 -6.46 4.14
C ARG A 71 -15.03 -5.00 4.25
N ALA A 72 -14.83 -4.38 3.09
CA ALA A 72 -14.63 -2.94 2.96
C ALA A 72 -15.69 -2.38 2.02
N VAL A 73 -16.57 -1.54 2.56
CA VAL A 73 -17.71 -0.93 1.83
C VAL A 73 -17.53 0.57 1.81
N PHE A 74 -17.40 1.15 0.62
CA PHE A 74 -17.29 2.60 0.43
C PHE A 74 -18.59 3.14 -0.15
N GLN A 75 -19.19 4.10 0.54
CA GLN A 75 -20.47 4.71 0.18
C GLN A 75 -20.33 6.24 0.20
N SER A 76 -21.06 6.92 -0.68
CA SER A 76 -21.27 8.36 -0.57
C SER A 76 -22.10 8.68 0.67
N GLU A 77 -22.07 9.93 1.13
CA GLU A 77 -22.93 10.42 2.22
C GLU A 77 -24.43 10.28 1.90
N MET A 78 -24.79 10.21 0.62
CA MET A 78 -26.16 9.99 0.15
C MET A 78 -26.53 8.50 0.03
N GLY A 79 -25.67 7.59 0.50
CA GLY A 79 -25.93 6.13 0.52
C GLY A 79 -25.64 5.41 -0.80
N LEU A 80 -25.07 6.07 -1.83
CA LEU A 80 -24.66 5.38 -3.05
C LEU A 80 -23.40 4.56 -2.76
N THR A 81 -23.47 3.24 -2.91
CA THR A 81 -22.30 2.36 -2.76
C THR A 81 -21.39 2.48 -3.98
N TYR A 82 -20.16 2.95 -3.77
CA TYR A 82 -19.12 3.02 -4.78
C TYR A 82 -18.53 1.63 -5.04
N PHE A 83 -18.17 0.90 -3.95
CA PHE A 83 -17.76 -0.49 -4.01
C PHE A 83 -18.05 -1.24 -2.70
N ASP A 84 -18.11 -2.56 -2.80
CA ASP A 84 -18.18 -3.52 -1.71
C ASP A 84 -17.20 -4.65 -2.01
N PHE A 85 -16.11 -4.70 -1.26
CA PHE A 85 -15.01 -5.65 -1.40
C PHE A 85 -14.96 -6.60 -0.21
N GLU A 86 -14.61 -7.84 -0.49
CA GLU A 86 -14.48 -8.88 0.52
C GLU A 86 -13.21 -9.68 0.31
N TRP A 87 -12.54 -9.96 1.41
CA TRP A 87 -11.42 -10.89 1.50
C TRP A 87 -11.79 -12.00 2.47
N THR A 88 -11.86 -13.25 2.00
CA THR A 88 -12.11 -14.40 2.86
C THR A 88 -10.96 -14.62 3.86
N ALA A 89 -11.18 -15.47 4.87
CA ALA A 89 -10.14 -15.91 5.80
C ALA A 89 -8.94 -16.54 5.08
N THR A 90 -9.19 -17.23 3.95
CA THR A 90 -8.14 -17.84 3.10
C THR A 90 -7.46 -16.84 2.16
N GLY A 91 -7.84 -15.56 2.19
CA GLY A 91 -7.23 -14.49 1.39
C GLY A 91 -7.83 -14.30 -0.01
N ASN A 92 -8.87 -15.06 -0.38
CA ASN A 92 -9.54 -14.86 -1.68
C ASN A 92 -10.27 -13.52 -1.69
N PHE A 93 -10.14 -12.79 -2.81
CA PHE A 93 -10.78 -11.50 -3.01
C PHE A 93 -12.02 -11.62 -3.89
N THR A 94 -13.08 -10.90 -3.51
CA THR A 94 -14.33 -10.75 -4.29
C THR A 94 -14.76 -9.29 -4.30
N ALA A 95 -14.97 -8.73 -5.49
CA ALA A 95 -15.69 -7.47 -5.67
C ALA A 95 -17.20 -7.77 -5.73
N ARG A 96 -17.90 -7.65 -4.60
CA ARG A 96 -19.33 -7.98 -4.48
C ARG A 96 -20.21 -7.00 -5.22
N SER A 97 -19.86 -5.73 -5.18
CA SER A 97 -20.53 -4.66 -5.91
C SER A 97 -19.53 -3.56 -6.26
N VAL A 98 -19.66 -2.99 -7.46
CA VAL A 98 -18.89 -1.82 -7.90
C VAL A 98 -19.78 -0.99 -8.82
N ILE A 99 -19.85 0.32 -8.62
CA ILE A 99 -20.63 1.18 -9.52
C ILE A 99 -20.06 1.13 -10.94
N LYS A 100 -20.90 1.33 -11.93
CA LYS A 100 -20.57 1.20 -13.36
C LYS A 100 -19.31 1.97 -13.77
N GLN A 101 -19.13 3.20 -13.25
CA GLN A 101 -18.02 4.08 -13.59
C GLN A 101 -16.66 3.54 -13.08
N MET A 102 -16.67 2.77 -11.97
CA MET A 102 -15.48 2.18 -11.35
C MET A 102 -15.30 0.70 -11.71
N ASN A 103 -16.29 0.07 -12.34
CA ASN A 103 -16.27 -1.35 -12.71
C ASN A 103 -15.36 -1.61 -13.93
N LYS A 104 -14.09 -1.30 -13.75
CA LYS A 104 -13.00 -1.57 -14.71
C LYS A 104 -11.94 -2.40 -14.01
N LYS A 105 -11.46 -3.45 -14.67
CA LYS A 105 -10.45 -4.37 -14.12
C LYS A 105 -9.26 -3.62 -13.49
N ALA A 106 -8.73 -2.60 -14.18
CA ALA A 106 -7.59 -1.82 -13.67
C ALA A 106 -7.93 -1.09 -12.36
N VAL A 107 -9.12 -0.48 -12.25
CA VAL A 107 -9.56 0.25 -11.05
C VAL A 107 -9.74 -0.73 -9.89
N ILE A 108 -10.45 -1.83 -10.10
CA ILE A 108 -10.68 -2.86 -9.08
C ILE A 108 -9.34 -3.43 -8.60
N THR A 109 -8.42 -3.75 -9.52
CA THR A 109 -7.09 -4.29 -9.17
C THR A 109 -6.27 -3.29 -8.35
N THR A 110 -6.31 -2.00 -8.71
CA THR A 110 -5.59 -0.95 -7.97
C THR A 110 -6.15 -0.82 -6.56
N LEU A 111 -7.45 -0.61 -6.41
CA LEU A 111 -8.10 -0.51 -5.10
C LEU A 111 -7.92 -1.77 -4.25
N ARG A 112 -8.06 -2.96 -4.85
CA ARG A 112 -7.76 -4.22 -4.17
C ARG A 112 -6.36 -4.21 -3.55
N ARG A 113 -5.33 -3.84 -4.32
CA ARG A 113 -3.93 -3.80 -3.86
C ARG A 113 -3.72 -2.78 -2.74
N ASP A 114 -4.36 -1.61 -2.85
CA ASP A 114 -4.29 -0.56 -1.82
C ASP A 114 -4.91 -1.03 -0.50
N PHE A 115 -6.06 -1.70 -0.56
CA PHE A 115 -6.69 -2.28 0.62
C PHE A 115 -5.91 -3.50 1.16
N GLU A 116 -5.34 -4.34 0.31
CA GLU A 116 -4.44 -5.42 0.75
C GLU A 116 -3.20 -4.87 1.46
N LEU A 117 -2.67 -3.71 1.01
CA LEU A 117 -1.59 -3.01 1.68
C LEU A 117 -2.04 -2.49 3.05
N LEU A 118 -3.23 -1.86 3.13
CA LEU A 118 -3.81 -1.40 4.39
C LEU A 118 -4.04 -2.55 5.37
N LEU A 119 -4.55 -3.67 4.90
CA LEU A 119 -4.83 -4.87 5.70
C LEU A 119 -3.58 -5.71 5.97
N MET A 120 -2.42 -5.32 5.44
CA MET A 120 -1.14 -6.05 5.49
C MET A 120 -1.29 -7.52 5.03
N LYS A 121 -2.12 -7.76 4.00
CA LYS A 121 -2.37 -9.12 3.50
C LYS A 121 -1.24 -9.62 2.61
N GLY A 122 -0.88 -10.91 2.80
CA GLY A 122 0.16 -11.57 2.01
C GLY A 122 1.59 -11.17 2.39
N MET A 123 1.79 -10.66 3.61
CA MET A 123 3.10 -10.42 4.18
C MET A 123 3.51 -11.61 5.03
N ASP A 124 4.15 -12.60 4.41
CA ASP A 124 4.63 -13.80 5.09
C ASP A 124 6.02 -13.53 5.70
N ALA A 125 6.09 -13.52 7.03
CA ALA A 125 7.33 -13.26 7.77
C ALA A 125 8.43 -14.31 7.48
N SER A 126 8.06 -15.53 7.10
CA SER A 126 9.02 -16.59 6.75
C SER A 126 9.77 -16.32 5.45
N MET A 127 9.17 -15.56 4.53
CA MET A 127 9.75 -15.18 3.25
C MET A 127 10.39 -13.79 3.27
N ALA A 128 10.38 -13.13 4.43
CA ALA A 128 10.87 -11.75 4.56
C ALA A 128 12.39 -11.69 4.54
N THR A 129 12.90 -10.70 3.81
CA THR A 129 14.32 -10.31 3.86
C THR A 129 14.44 -8.90 4.43
N ARG A 130 15.54 -8.63 5.15
CA ARG A 130 15.71 -7.36 5.87
C ARG A 130 16.91 -6.59 5.33
N PHE A 131 16.72 -5.28 5.23
CA PHE A 131 17.72 -4.33 4.77
C PHE A 131 17.70 -3.07 5.65
N SER A 132 18.79 -2.29 5.62
CA SER A 132 18.82 -0.99 6.29
C SER A 132 19.58 0.02 5.43
N ASP A 133 19.16 1.29 5.51
CA ASP A 133 19.90 2.45 5.02
C ASP A 133 20.66 3.20 6.13
N GLY A 134 20.66 2.64 7.34
CA GLY A 134 21.24 3.23 8.56
C GLY A 134 20.21 3.96 9.41
N ALA A 135 19.20 4.62 8.83
CA ALA A 135 18.13 5.33 9.53
C ALA A 135 16.92 4.43 9.80
N PHE A 136 16.58 3.59 8.81
CA PHE A 136 15.40 2.74 8.83
C PHE A 136 15.74 1.28 8.57
N LEU A 137 14.86 0.41 9.07
CA LEU A 137 14.82 -1.01 8.76
C LEU A 137 13.72 -1.24 7.70
N TYR A 138 14.09 -1.92 6.61
CA TYR A 138 13.21 -2.30 5.52
C TYR A 138 13.01 -3.81 5.55
N THR A 139 11.81 -4.26 5.93
CA THR A 139 11.41 -5.67 5.83
C THR A 139 10.70 -5.87 4.51
N LYS A 140 11.32 -6.62 3.60
CA LYS A 140 10.87 -6.84 2.23
C LYS A 140 10.14 -8.17 2.14
N PHE A 141 8.92 -8.15 1.60
CA PHE A 141 8.09 -9.31 1.31
C PHE A 141 7.91 -9.47 -0.20
N PRO A 142 8.15 -10.66 -0.77
CA PRO A 142 7.82 -10.92 -2.17
C PRO A 142 6.30 -11.00 -2.35
N LYS A 143 5.76 -10.40 -3.41
CA LYS A 143 4.33 -10.45 -3.75
C LYS A 143 4.16 -10.46 -5.27
N GLU A 144 3.87 -11.63 -5.86
CA GLU A 144 3.74 -11.80 -7.31
C GLU A 144 4.94 -11.21 -8.08
N ASN A 145 4.71 -10.11 -8.83
CA ASN A 145 5.74 -9.40 -9.61
C ASN A 145 6.23 -8.11 -8.93
N GLU A 146 5.93 -7.92 -7.66
CA GLU A 146 6.22 -6.73 -6.87
C GLU A 146 6.80 -7.13 -5.49
N TYR A 147 7.15 -6.12 -4.72
CA TYR A 147 7.60 -6.28 -3.35
C TYR A 147 6.82 -5.33 -2.45
N ILE A 148 6.52 -5.79 -1.24
CA ILE A 148 6.05 -4.91 -0.18
C ILE A 148 7.22 -4.69 0.77
N TYR A 149 7.49 -3.43 1.11
CA TYR A 149 8.44 -3.06 2.13
C TYR A 149 7.67 -2.50 3.33
N LEU A 150 7.84 -3.14 4.48
CA LEU A 150 7.50 -2.52 5.75
C LEU A 150 8.74 -1.76 6.22
N VAL A 151 8.60 -0.46 6.35
CA VAL A 151 9.65 0.44 6.83
C VAL A 151 9.35 0.79 8.28
N SER A 152 10.28 0.49 9.16
CA SER A 152 10.24 0.83 10.58
C SER A 152 11.46 1.66 10.98
N ASP A 153 11.48 2.13 12.20
CA ASP A 153 12.72 2.60 12.83
C ASP A 153 13.79 1.48 12.84
N SER A 154 15.04 1.83 13.09
CA SER A 154 16.17 0.89 13.05
C SER A 154 16.07 -0.27 14.05
N THR A 155 15.27 -0.13 15.11
CA THR A 155 15.03 -1.12 16.16
C THR A 155 13.77 -1.95 15.95
N CYS A 156 13.02 -1.71 14.86
CA CYS A 156 11.70 -2.33 14.59
C CYS A 156 10.68 -2.06 15.70
N SER A 157 10.76 -0.94 16.38
CA SER A 157 9.83 -0.58 17.46
C SER A 157 8.66 0.27 16.96
N GLN A 158 8.88 1.10 15.94
CA GLN A 158 7.89 2.02 15.40
C GLN A 158 7.67 1.80 13.90
N PHE A 159 6.40 1.74 13.53
CA PHE A 159 5.99 1.75 12.13
C PHE A 159 6.22 3.13 11.52
N VAL A 160 6.82 3.18 10.34
CA VAL A 160 7.00 4.42 9.58
C VAL A 160 6.07 4.44 8.37
N ARG A 161 6.13 3.41 7.52
CA ARG A 161 5.29 3.31 6.32
C ARG A 161 5.32 1.90 5.70
N LEU A 162 4.37 1.64 4.82
CA LEU A 162 4.42 0.54 3.86
C LEU A 162 4.67 1.10 2.44
N GLU A 163 5.41 0.35 1.65
CA GLU A 163 5.66 0.66 0.24
C GLU A 163 5.34 -0.55 -0.62
N SER A 164 4.55 -0.38 -1.68
CA SER A 164 4.51 -1.34 -2.79
C SER A 164 5.48 -0.88 -3.87
N ALA A 165 6.36 -1.75 -4.33
CA ALA A 165 7.45 -1.39 -5.20
C ALA A 165 7.76 -2.46 -6.25
N SER A 166 8.30 -2.01 -7.38
CA SER A 166 9.05 -2.88 -8.29
C SER A 166 10.46 -3.15 -7.71
N SER A 167 11.28 -3.90 -8.43
CA SER A 167 12.70 -4.09 -8.07
C SER A 167 13.51 -2.79 -8.02
N ARG A 168 13.02 -1.69 -8.59
CA ARG A 168 13.78 -0.44 -8.74
C ARG A 168 13.09 0.80 -8.15
N LYS A 169 11.77 0.85 -8.11
CA LYS A 169 11.02 2.08 -7.79
C LYS A 169 9.82 1.77 -6.91
N VAL A 170 9.60 2.62 -5.93
CA VAL A 170 8.36 2.66 -5.15
C VAL A 170 7.22 3.13 -6.03
N LYS A 171 6.10 2.42 -6.01
CA LYS A 171 4.88 2.71 -6.76
C LYS A 171 3.80 3.32 -5.88
N VAL A 172 3.65 2.80 -4.67
CA VAL A 172 2.65 3.22 -3.70
C VAL A 172 3.31 3.35 -2.33
N THR A 173 2.98 4.41 -1.62
CA THR A 173 3.38 4.60 -0.22
C THR A 173 2.12 4.69 0.64
N MET A 174 2.10 3.99 1.77
CA MET A 174 1.04 4.08 2.77
C MET A 174 1.63 4.46 4.11
N THR A 175 1.10 5.53 4.70
CA THR A 175 1.36 5.93 6.09
C THR A 175 0.08 5.84 6.90
N ARG A 176 0.22 5.71 8.21
CA ARG A 176 -0.91 5.69 9.14
C ARG A 176 -0.50 6.21 10.49
N THR A 177 -1.47 6.70 11.24
CA THR A 177 -1.34 6.98 12.67
C THR A 177 -2.14 5.96 13.47
N MET A 178 -1.59 5.51 14.57
CA MET A 178 -2.25 4.60 15.52
C MET A 178 -2.28 5.27 16.88
N PRO A 179 -3.43 5.32 17.57
CA PRO A 179 -3.47 5.73 18.96
C PRO A 179 -2.66 4.77 19.84
N GLU A 180 -2.13 5.27 20.93
CA GLU A 180 -1.43 4.42 21.89
C GLU A 180 -2.35 3.31 22.41
N GLY A 181 -1.84 2.09 22.47
CA GLY A 181 -2.61 0.90 22.86
C GLY A 181 -3.67 0.42 21.87
N SER A 182 -3.85 1.10 20.73
CA SER A 182 -4.78 0.69 19.67
C SER A 182 -4.07 -0.15 18.60
N HIS A 183 -4.81 -1.07 18.01
CA HIS A 183 -4.41 -1.78 16.79
C HIS A 183 -5.17 -1.31 15.55
N THR A 184 -6.09 -0.35 15.70
CA THR A 184 -6.87 0.20 14.58
C THR A 184 -6.35 1.60 14.25
N PRO A 185 -6.00 1.89 12.99
CA PRO A 185 -5.51 3.20 12.59
C PRO A 185 -6.57 4.31 12.77
N ASP A 186 -6.17 5.47 13.30
CA ASP A 186 -7.01 6.68 13.31
C ASP A 186 -7.00 7.39 11.98
N SER A 187 -5.85 7.37 11.31
CA SER A 187 -5.75 7.91 9.97
C SER A 187 -4.89 7.01 9.09
N VAL A 188 -5.22 7.03 7.79
CA VAL A 188 -4.44 6.33 6.75
C VAL A 188 -4.31 7.27 5.56
N PHE A 189 -3.12 7.33 5.00
CA PHE A 189 -2.86 8.03 3.75
C PHE A 189 -2.13 7.09 2.78
N ILE A 190 -2.74 6.85 1.62
CA ILE A 190 -2.17 6.05 0.54
C ILE A 190 -1.92 6.98 -0.65
N GLN A 191 -0.72 6.93 -1.20
CA GLN A 191 -0.32 7.75 -2.35
C GLN A 191 0.37 6.91 -3.41
N HIS A 192 -0.14 6.99 -4.65
CA HIS A 192 0.52 6.46 -5.83
C HIS A 192 1.54 7.45 -6.38
N ARG A 193 2.72 6.96 -6.77
CA ARG A 193 3.79 7.81 -7.33
C ARG A 193 3.75 7.92 -8.86
N ASN A 194 3.11 6.95 -9.52
CA ASN A 194 3.08 6.88 -10.98
C ASN A 194 1.98 7.72 -11.63
N PHE A 195 0.94 8.07 -10.86
CA PHE A 195 -0.19 8.88 -11.30
C PHE A 195 -0.87 9.55 -10.10
N LYS A 196 -1.66 10.59 -10.36
CA LYS A 196 -2.37 11.31 -9.28
C LYS A 196 -3.49 10.42 -8.75
N PHE A 197 -3.20 9.72 -7.67
CA PHE A 197 -4.17 8.93 -6.94
C PHE A 197 -3.78 8.88 -5.46
N THR A 198 -4.71 9.35 -4.61
CA THR A 198 -4.55 9.32 -3.16
C THR A 198 -5.82 8.81 -2.50
N ILE A 199 -5.66 8.14 -1.38
CA ILE A 199 -6.74 7.75 -0.47
C ILE A 199 -6.40 8.30 0.91
N THR A 200 -7.30 9.10 1.47
CA THR A 200 -7.19 9.59 2.84
C THR A 200 -8.36 9.05 3.66
N LEU A 201 -8.04 8.39 4.76
CA LEU A 201 -9.02 7.86 5.70
C LEU A 201 -8.82 8.54 7.05
N LYS A 202 -9.92 8.95 7.68
CA LYS A 202 -9.95 9.44 9.07
C LYS A 202 -11.02 8.68 9.83
N ARG A 203 -10.64 8.00 10.90
CA ARG A 203 -11.55 7.21 11.72
C ARG A 203 -12.59 8.11 12.37
N ILE A 204 -13.84 7.70 12.28
CA ILE A 204 -14.95 8.32 13.01
C ILE A 204 -15.07 7.58 14.34
N GLN A 205 -14.77 8.29 15.42
CA GLN A 205 -14.93 7.77 16.77
C GLN A 205 -16.41 7.90 17.18
N HIS A 206 -16.96 6.85 17.73
CA HIS A 206 -18.29 6.82 18.33
C HIS A 206 -18.21 6.83 19.84
#